data_4af86fe0771859ab33250621b01141fe
#
_entry.id   4af86fe0771859ab33250621b01141fe
#
_cell.length_a   1.000
_cell.length_b   1.000
_cell.length_c   1.000
_cell.angle_alpha   90.00
_cell.angle_beta   90.00
_cell.angle_gamma   90.00
#
_symmetry.space_group_name_H-M   'P 1'
#
loop_
_entity.id
_entity.type
_entity.pdbx_description
1 polymer ?
#
loop_
_entity_poly.entity_id
_entity_poly.type
_entity_poly.pdbx_seq_one_letter_code
_entity_poly.pdbx_strand_id
1 'polypeptide(L)'
;EGGQYYVKSPEEMERLFPYATEALENTHKIAQRCHVEIEFGVTKLPKFGVPDGYTSWEYLNELCFKGLEERYQPVTEELKERLNYELTTIRNMGYVDYFLIVWDFIKYARDHDIMVGPGRGSAAGSLVAHTLGITQLDPIRYDLLFERFLNPERVSMPDIDVDFCFERRQEVIDYVRRKYGDDCVVQIVTFGTLAARGVIRDV
;
A
#
# COMPACT_ATOMS: atom_id res chain seq x y z
N GLU A 1 32.57 8.43 -11.56
CA GLU A 1 32.60 7.47 -10.46
C GLU A 1 32.65 6.04 -11.01
N GLY A 2 33.80 5.59 -11.34
CA GLY A 2 34.45 4.30 -11.52
C GLY A 2 33.77 3.09 -12.19
N GLY A 3 32.51 3.08 -12.52
CA GLY A 3 31.84 1.94 -13.21
C GLY A 3 31.97 0.55 -12.55
N GLN A 4 32.33 0.48 -11.26
CA GLN A 4 32.64 -0.76 -10.56
C GLN A 4 31.48 -1.34 -9.74
N TYR A 5 30.27 -0.82 -9.92
CA TYR A 5 29.05 -1.22 -9.17
C TYR A 5 28.27 -2.31 -9.89
N TYR A 6 28.91 -3.41 -10.23
CA TYR A 6 28.29 -4.59 -10.82
C TYR A 6 28.62 -5.85 -10.00
N VAL A 7 27.88 -6.92 -10.21
CA VAL A 7 28.16 -8.22 -9.58
C VAL A 7 29.41 -8.79 -10.23
N LYS A 8 30.49 -8.86 -9.46
CA LYS A 8 31.80 -9.34 -9.91
C LYS A 8 31.86 -10.87 -9.90
N SER A 9 32.65 -11.44 -10.80
CA SER A 9 32.94 -12.87 -10.78
C SER A 9 33.83 -13.25 -9.60
N PRO A 10 33.88 -14.53 -9.19
CA PRO A 10 34.81 -15.01 -8.16
C PRO A 10 36.25 -14.63 -8.47
N GLU A 11 36.68 -14.78 -9.72
CA GLU A 11 38.07 -14.49 -10.14
C GLU A 11 38.39 -12.98 -10.09
N GLU A 12 37.38 -12.13 -10.33
CA GLU A 12 37.54 -10.69 -10.16
C GLU A 12 37.66 -10.32 -8.69
N MET A 13 36.89 -10.97 -7.83
CA MET A 13 36.95 -10.76 -6.38
C MET A 13 38.26 -11.24 -5.79
N GLU A 14 38.77 -12.39 -6.22
CA GLU A 14 40.09 -12.88 -5.81
C GLU A 14 41.24 -11.92 -6.19
N ARG A 15 41.15 -11.33 -7.38
CA ARG A 15 42.15 -10.32 -7.81
C ARG A 15 42.06 -9.03 -7.01
N LEU A 16 40.89 -8.64 -6.57
CA LEU A 16 40.66 -7.43 -5.76
C LEU A 16 41.07 -7.65 -4.29
N PHE A 17 40.89 -8.86 -3.77
CA PHE A 17 41.12 -9.21 -2.36
C PHE A 17 42.00 -10.45 -2.19
N PRO A 18 43.21 -10.46 -2.78
CA PRO A 18 44.12 -11.62 -2.72
C PRO A 18 44.60 -11.96 -1.30
N TYR A 19 44.48 -11.01 -0.39
CA TYR A 19 44.85 -11.15 1.03
C TYR A 19 43.68 -11.67 1.90
N ALA A 20 42.48 -11.83 1.36
CA ALA A 20 41.26 -12.15 2.12
C ALA A 20 40.58 -13.42 1.58
N THR A 21 41.34 -14.46 1.25
CA THR A 21 40.86 -15.72 0.66
C THR A 21 39.79 -16.38 1.55
N GLU A 22 40.05 -16.41 2.86
CA GLU A 22 39.06 -16.96 3.82
C GLU A 22 37.72 -16.18 3.82
N ALA A 23 37.78 -14.86 3.67
CA ALA A 23 36.55 -14.04 3.58
C ALA A 23 35.75 -14.37 2.31
N LEU A 24 36.43 -14.60 1.19
CA LEU A 24 35.79 -15.01 -0.06
C LEU A 24 35.19 -16.42 0.05
N GLU A 25 35.90 -17.38 0.63
CA GLU A 25 35.35 -18.71 0.92
C GLU A 25 34.12 -18.66 1.86
N ASN A 26 34.16 -17.78 2.86
CA ASN A 26 33.07 -17.62 3.81
C ASN A 26 31.81 -17.10 3.15
N THR A 27 31.87 -16.32 2.07
CA THR A 27 30.67 -15.92 1.30
C THR A 27 29.91 -17.14 0.78
N HIS A 28 30.65 -18.12 0.24
CA HIS A 28 30.05 -19.37 -0.23
C HIS A 28 29.48 -20.22 0.92
N LYS A 29 30.22 -20.36 2.02
CA LYS A 29 29.77 -21.09 3.21
C LYS A 29 28.51 -20.46 3.81
N ILE A 30 28.42 -19.13 3.82
CA ILE A 30 27.21 -18.42 4.28
C ILE A 30 26.04 -18.69 3.33
N ALA A 31 26.26 -18.58 2.01
CA ALA A 31 25.22 -18.87 1.02
C ALA A 31 24.66 -20.29 1.16
N GLN A 32 25.52 -21.29 1.41
CA GLN A 32 25.10 -22.68 1.64
C GLN A 32 24.27 -22.87 2.93
N ARG A 33 24.36 -21.97 3.88
CA ARG A 33 23.56 -22.00 5.12
C ARG A 33 22.22 -21.30 4.97
N CYS A 34 22.03 -20.55 3.90
CA CYS A 34 20.80 -19.83 3.62
C CYS A 34 19.86 -20.71 2.76
N HIS A 35 18.73 -21.08 3.34
CA HIS A 35 17.67 -21.83 2.67
C HIS A 35 16.40 -21.00 2.75
N VAL A 36 16.21 -20.11 1.78
CA VAL A 36 15.05 -19.21 1.74
C VAL A 36 14.20 -19.60 0.55
N GLU A 37 12.96 -19.95 0.82
CA GLU A 37 11.93 -20.12 -0.18
C GLU A 37 11.02 -18.90 -0.17
N ILE A 38 10.89 -18.24 -1.33
CA ILE A 38 10.00 -17.10 -1.52
C ILE A 38 8.79 -17.57 -2.31
N GLU A 39 7.62 -17.51 -1.68
CA GLU A 39 6.36 -17.86 -2.28
C GLU A 39 5.85 -16.70 -3.13
N PHE A 40 5.93 -16.83 -4.47
CA PHE A 40 5.46 -15.80 -5.40
C PHE A 40 3.99 -16.00 -5.76
N GLY A 41 3.29 -14.86 -6.02
CA GLY A 41 1.91 -14.87 -6.52
C GLY A 41 0.85 -15.17 -5.45
N VAL A 42 1.23 -15.27 -4.18
CA VAL A 42 0.28 -15.47 -3.07
C VAL A 42 0.10 -14.17 -2.30
N THR A 43 -1.11 -13.62 -2.39
CA THR A 43 -1.50 -12.41 -1.65
C THR A 43 -1.93 -12.82 -0.24
N LYS A 44 -1.18 -12.38 0.77
CA LYS A 44 -1.46 -12.66 2.19
C LYS A 44 -2.16 -11.45 2.83
N LEU A 45 -3.42 -11.23 2.46
CA LEU A 45 -4.25 -10.19 3.08
C LEU A 45 -5.20 -10.81 4.11
N PRO A 46 -5.42 -10.15 5.26
CA PRO A 46 -6.49 -10.54 6.17
C PRO A 46 -7.85 -10.35 5.49
N LYS A 47 -8.85 -11.11 5.94
CA LYS A 47 -10.22 -10.94 5.50
C LYS A 47 -10.90 -9.85 6.32
N PHE A 48 -11.66 -9.00 5.65
CA PHE A 48 -12.50 -8.03 6.32
C PHE A 48 -13.77 -8.69 6.87
N GLY A 49 -14.10 -8.43 8.14
CA GLY A 49 -15.35 -8.89 8.73
C GLY A 49 -16.52 -8.02 8.28
N VAL A 50 -17.33 -8.52 7.35
CA VAL A 50 -18.53 -7.83 6.87
C VAL A 50 -19.72 -8.07 7.81
N PRO A 51 -20.76 -7.19 7.80
CA PRO A 51 -22.03 -7.42 8.49
C PRO A 51 -22.71 -8.72 8.04
N ASP A 52 -23.55 -9.30 8.92
CA ASP A 52 -24.31 -10.49 8.60
C ASP A 52 -25.18 -10.32 7.35
N GLY A 53 -25.14 -11.29 6.47
CA GLY A 53 -25.89 -11.30 5.22
C GLY A 53 -25.15 -10.70 4.02
N TYR A 54 -23.94 -10.17 4.21
CA TYR A 54 -23.12 -9.62 3.13
C TYR A 54 -21.93 -10.49 2.81
N THR A 55 -21.56 -10.52 1.53
CA THR A 55 -20.19 -10.83 1.09
C THR A 55 -19.35 -9.55 1.09
N SER A 56 -18.01 -9.66 1.17
CA SER A 56 -17.12 -8.48 1.05
C SER A 56 -17.40 -7.68 -0.23
N TRP A 57 -17.71 -8.39 -1.33
CA TRP A 57 -18.03 -7.77 -2.60
C TRP A 57 -19.32 -6.94 -2.55
N GLU A 58 -20.42 -7.49 -2.04
CA GLU A 58 -21.68 -6.79 -1.92
C GLU A 58 -21.57 -5.57 -1.01
N TYR A 59 -20.86 -5.72 0.09
CA TYR A 59 -20.66 -4.63 1.05
C TYR A 59 -19.82 -3.50 0.45
N LEU A 60 -18.73 -3.82 -0.27
CA LEU A 60 -17.93 -2.81 -0.97
C LEU A 60 -18.77 -2.04 -1.99
N ASN A 61 -19.58 -2.75 -2.80
CA ASN A 61 -20.47 -2.13 -3.78
C ASN A 61 -21.44 -1.16 -3.13
N GLU A 62 -22.15 -1.60 -2.08
CA GLU A 62 -23.12 -0.76 -1.37
C GLU A 62 -22.46 0.53 -0.85
N LEU A 63 -21.29 0.42 -0.20
CA LEU A 63 -20.56 1.57 0.30
C LEU A 63 -20.16 2.53 -0.82
N CYS A 64 -19.70 2.00 -1.95
CA CYS A 64 -19.27 2.82 -3.09
C CYS A 64 -20.43 3.53 -3.77
N PHE A 65 -21.55 2.85 -4.02
CA PHE A 65 -22.72 3.48 -4.63
C PHE A 65 -23.35 4.53 -3.71
N LYS A 66 -23.43 4.25 -2.41
CA LYS A 66 -23.86 5.24 -1.43
C LYS A 66 -22.93 6.47 -1.43
N GLY A 67 -21.64 6.27 -1.40
CA GLY A 67 -20.67 7.36 -1.47
C GLY A 67 -20.72 8.12 -2.81
N LEU A 68 -21.07 7.46 -3.92
CA LEU A 68 -21.26 8.11 -5.20
C LEU A 68 -22.44 9.09 -5.15
N GLU A 69 -23.58 8.68 -4.57
CA GLU A 69 -24.76 9.52 -4.41
C GLU A 69 -24.53 10.70 -3.45
N GLU A 70 -23.71 10.51 -2.42
CA GLU A 70 -23.36 11.56 -1.48
C GLU A 70 -22.42 12.63 -2.09
N ARG A 71 -21.57 12.24 -3.06
CA ARG A 71 -20.52 13.10 -3.62
C ARG A 71 -20.88 13.76 -4.96
N TYR A 72 -21.78 13.16 -5.71
CA TYR A 72 -22.14 13.62 -7.05
C TYR A 72 -23.66 13.83 -7.18
N GLN A 73 -24.04 15.04 -7.56
CA GLN A 73 -25.44 15.38 -7.83
C GLN A 73 -25.52 16.24 -9.09
N PRO A 74 -26.09 15.73 -10.20
CA PRO A 74 -26.66 14.39 -10.38
C PRO A 74 -25.60 13.29 -10.58
N VAL A 75 -25.96 12.04 -10.27
CA VAL A 75 -25.16 10.87 -10.64
C VAL A 75 -25.44 10.54 -12.10
N THR A 76 -24.42 10.65 -12.97
CA THR A 76 -24.54 10.34 -14.40
C THR A 76 -24.26 8.87 -14.69
N GLU A 77 -24.66 8.38 -15.86
CA GLU A 77 -24.36 7.01 -16.27
C GLU A 77 -22.85 6.79 -16.46
N GLU A 78 -22.12 7.78 -16.95
CA GLU A 78 -20.66 7.71 -17.09
C GLU A 78 -19.95 7.50 -15.73
N LEU A 79 -20.44 8.14 -14.67
CA LEU A 79 -19.93 7.91 -13.31
C LEU A 79 -20.18 6.49 -12.82
N LYS A 80 -21.37 5.94 -13.11
CA LYS A 80 -21.70 4.54 -12.77
C LYS A 80 -20.85 3.55 -13.57
N GLU A 81 -20.67 3.80 -14.85
CA GLU A 81 -19.81 2.96 -15.72
C GLU A 81 -18.37 2.96 -15.23
N ARG A 82 -17.80 4.13 -14.92
CA ARG A 82 -16.46 4.25 -14.36
C ARG A 82 -16.36 3.53 -13.01
N LEU A 83 -17.31 3.70 -12.11
CA LEU A 83 -17.33 3.04 -10.81
C LEU A 83 -17.38 1.52 -10.96
N ASN A 84 -18.28 1.02 -11.81
CA ASN A 84 -18.40 -0.42 -12.09
C ASN A 84 -17.14 -1.02 -12.70
N TYR A 85 -16.48 -0.30 -13.61
CA TYR A 85 -15.21 -0.70 -14.19
C TYR A 85 -14.13 -0.85 -13.12
N GLU A 86 -13.96 0.14 -12.26
CA GLU A 86 -12.98 0.10 -11.17
C GLU A 86 -13.29 -1.02 -10.17
N LEU A 87 -14.54 -1.15 -9.72
CA LEU A 87 -14.99 -2.20 -8.81
C LEU A 87 -14.71 -3.60 -9.39
N THR A 88 -15.04 -3.80 -10.67
CA THR A 88 -14.80 -5.08 -11.35
C THR A 88 -13.30 -5.39 -11.42
N THR A 89 -12.48 -4.41 -11.71
CA THR A 89 -11.02 -4.55 -11.74
C THR A 89 -10.48 -4.92 -10.36
N ILE A 90 -10.90 -4.22 -9.31
CA ILE A 90 -10.52 -4.49 -7.91
C ILE A 90 -10.90 -5.92 -7.50
N ARG A 91 -12.12 -6.36 -7.88
CA ARG A 91 -12.59 -7.72 -7.61
C ARG A 91 -11.74 -8.78 -8.32
N ASN A 92 -11.51 -8.60 -9.61
CA ASN A 92 -10.76 -9.55 -10.43
C ASN A 92 -9.30 -9.69 -9.98
N MET A 93 -8.73 -8.61 -9.45
CA MET A 93 -7.38 -8.62 -8.89
C MET A 93 -7.33 -9.12 -7.42
N GLY A 94 -8.47 -9.38 -6.78
CA GLY A 94 -8.56 -9.93 -5.42
C GLY A 94 -8.34 -8.90 -4.30
N TYR A 95 -8.55 -7.61 -4.55
CA TYR A 95 -8.27 -6.54 -3.59
C TYR A 95 -9.50 -5.97 -2.86
N VAL A 96 -10.65 -6.65 -2.93
CA VAL A 96 -11.89 -6.21 -2.27
C VAL A 96 -11.68 -5.98 -0.76
N ASP A 97 -11.14 -6.98 -0.06
CA ASP A 97 -10.88 -6.88 1.38
C ASP A 97 -9.85 -5.79 1.71
N TYR A 98 -8.85 -5.57 0.84
CA TYR A 98 -7.87 -4.50 1.01
C TYR A 98 -8.52 -3.11 1.05
N PHE A 99 -9.42 -2.82 0.13
CA PHE A 99 -10.16 -1.55 0.11
C PHE A 99 -11.06 -1.39 1.34
N LEU A 100 -11.71 -2.46 1.77
CA LEU A 100 -12.55 -2.44 2.97
C LEU A 100 -11.73 -2.20 4.25
N ILE A 101 -10.55 -2.82 4.36
CA ILE A 101 -9.62 -2.61 5.48
C ILE A 101 -9.13 -1.15 5.53
N VAL A 102 -8.75 -0.59 4.37
CA VAL A 102 -8.29 0.82 4.30
C VAL A 102 -9.44 1.78 4.64
N TRP A 103 -10.62 1.54 4.10
CA TRP A 103 -11.81 2.30 4.43
C TRP A 103 -12.13 2.26 5.93
N ASP A 104 -12.04 1.10 6.54
CA ASP A 104 -12.38 0.88 7.95
C ASP A 104 -11.51 1.69 8.91
N PHE A 105 -10.20 1.66 8.76
CA PHE A 105 -9.34 2.41 9.67
C PHE A 105 -9.38 3.93 9.41
N ILE A 106 -9.65 4.35 8.18
CA ILE A 106 -9.89 5.77 7.88
C ILE A 106 -11.21 6.22 8.51
N LYS A 107 -12.26 5.39 8.40
CA LYS A 107 -13.54 5.63 9.06
C LYS A 107 -13.37 5.72 10.56
N TYR A 108 -12.65 4.77 11.18
CA TYR A 108 -12.33 4.80 12.61
C TYR A 108 -11.68 6.13 13.01
N ALA A 109 -10.67 6.57 12.27
CA ALA A 109 -9.99 7.82 12.55
C ALA A 109 -10.94 9.02 12.52
N ARG A 110 -11.82 9.11 11.52
CA ARG A 110 -12.80 10.19 11.40
C ARG A 110 -13.86 10.15 12.48
N ASP A 111 -14.38 8.98 12.81
CA ASP A 111 -15.37 8.79 13.87
C ASP A 111 -14.83 9.16 15.26
N HIS A 112 -13.49 9.22 15.41
CA HIS A 112 -12.80 9.61 16.64
C HIS A 112 -12.12 10.98 16.55
N ASP A 113 -12.51 11.82 15.58
CA ASP A 113 -11.94 13.14 15.34
C ASP A 113 -10.42 13.15 15.18
N ILE A 114 -9.85 12.07 14.62
CA ILE A 114 -8.44 12.01 14.24
C ILE A 114 -8.31 12.52 12.80
N MET A 115 -7.54 13.57 12.62
CA MET A 115 -7.35 14.19 11.31
C MET A 115 -6.70 13.22 10.32
N VAL A 116 -7.31 13.09 9.13
CA VAL A 116 -6.82 12.27 8.01
C VAL A 116 -6.52 13.19 6.85
N GLY A 117 -5.38 13.00 6.22
CA GLY A 117 -4.98 13.73 5.02
C GLY A 117 -5.93 13.51 3.83
N PRO A 118 -5.90 14.38 2.82
CA PRO A 118 -6.81 14.31 1.66
C PRO A 118 -6.53 13.14 0.73
N GLY A 119 -5.49 12.38 0.99
CA GLY A 119 -4.96 11.34 0.11
C GLY A 119 -3.86 11.88 -0.82
N ARG A 120 -2.98 10.99 -1.24
CA ARG A 120 -1.84 11.26 -2.12
C ARG A 120 -1.49 10.05 -2.97
N GLY A 121 -0.50 10.20 -3.83
CA GLY A 121 -0.01 9.10 -4.68
C GLY A 121 -1.02 8.71 -5.75
N SER A 122 -0.89 7.50 -6.25
CA SER A 122 -1.70 6.97 -7.36
C SER A 122 -3.16 6.68 -6.98
N ALA A 123 -3.44 6.43 -5.71
CA ALA A 123 -4.80 6.15 -5.21
C ALA A 123 -5.79 7.32 -5.45
N ALA A 124 -5.28 8.55 -5.61
CA ALA A 124 -6.10 9.71 -5.99
C ALA A 124 -6.79 9.54 -7.35
N GLY A 125 -6.31 8.65 -8.23
CA GLY A 125 -6.93 8.34 -9.52
C GLY A 125 -8.13 7.38 -9.44
N SER A 126 -8.47 6.85 -8.26
CA SER A 126 -9.56 5.89 -8.08
C SER A 126 -10.85 6.57 -7.63
N LEU A 127 -11.93 6.36 -8.41
CA LEU A 127 -13.27 6.77 -8.04
C LEU A 127 -13.80 5.92 -6.86
N VAL A 128 -13.45 4.65 -6.77
CA VAL A 128 -13.75 3.80 -5.62
C VAL A 128 -13.11 4.36 -4.35
N ALA A 129 -11.84 4.74 -4.38
CA ALA A 129 -11.18 5.36 -3.23
C ALA A 129 -11.83 6.69 -2.84
N HIS A 130 -12.30 7.46 -3.81
CA HIS A 130 -12.99 8.72 -3.58
C HIS A 130 -14.37 8.49 -2.95
N THR A 131 -15.19 7.59 -3.49
CA THR A 131 -16.54 7.29 -2.97
C THR A 131 -16.50 6.69 -1.56
N LEU A 132 -15.51 5.86 -1.25
CA LEU A 132 -15.26 5.35 0.10
C LEU A 132 -14.72 6.42 1.07
N GLY A 133 -14.37 7.61 0.57
CA GLY A 133 -13.75 8.65 1.38
C GLY A 133 -12.29 8.37 1.76
N ILE A 134 -11.65 7.39 1.15
CA ILE A 134 -10.20 7.13 1.32
C ILE A 134 -9.43 8.36 0.81
N THR A 135 -9.81 8.90 -0.34
CA THR A 135 -9.27 10.16 -0.86
C THR A 135 -10.35 11.25 -0.91
N GLN A 136 -9.92 12.52 -0.81
CA GLN A 136 -10.79 13.69 -0.96
C GLN A 136 -10.63 14.37 -2.32
N LEU A 137 -9.64 13.96 -3.10
CA LEU A 137 -9.45 14.42 -4.47
C LEU A 137 -10.47 13.74 -5.40
N ASP A 138 -11.18 14.54 -6.18
CA ASP A 138 -12.14 14.05 -7.17
C ASP A 138 -11.41 13.64 -8.45
N PRO A 139 -11.29 12.34 -8.77
CA PRO A 139 -10.57 11.87 -9.94
C PRO A 139 -11.23 12.29 -11.27
N ILE A 140 -12.53 12.52 -11.27
CA ILE A 140 -13.26 12.93 -12.47
C ILE A 140 -13.00 14.42 -12.77
N ARG A 141 -13.08 15.26 -11.75
CA ARG A 141 -12.81 16.70 -11.88
C ARG A 141 -11.39 17.00 -12.40
N TYR A 142 -10.42 16.20 -12.01
CA TYR A 142 -9.01 16.38 -12.37
C TYR A 142 -8.53 15.43 -13.48
N ASP A 143 -9.44 14.71 -14.13
CA ASP A 143 -9.14 13.76 -15.22
C ASP A 143 -8.00 12.78 -14.86
N LEU A 144 -8.09 12.20 -13.66
CA LEU A 144 -7.09 11.26 -13.16
C LEU A 144 -7.38 9.84 -13.65
N LEU A 145 -6.31 9.16 -14.08
CA LEU A 145 -6.39 7.81 -14.63
C LEU A 145 -6.30 6.75 -13.53
N PHE A 146 -7.30 5.86 -13.49
CA PHE A 146 -7.32 4.71 -12.57
C PHE A 146 -6.21 3.70 -12.86
N GLU A 147 -5.84 3.53 -14.13
CA GLU A 147 -4.82 2.60 -14.59
C GLU A 147 -3.41 2.94 -14.08
N ARG A 148 -3.19 4.16 -13.61
CA ARG A 148 -1.95 4.54 -12.91
C ARG A 148 -1.89 4.00 -11.50
N PHE A 149 -3.03 3.71 -10.91
CA PHE A 149 -3.17 3.13 -9.57
C PHE A 149 -3.27 1.60 -9.63
N LEU A 150 -4.22 1.09 -10.43
CA LEU A 150 -4.44 -0.34 -10.64
C LEU A 150 -4.47 -0.64 -12.13
N ASN A 151 -3.53 -1.45 -12.59
CA ASN A 151 -3.48 -1.92 -13.97
C ASN A 151 -3.52 -3.45 -13.98
N PRO A 152 -4.54 -4.09 -14.60
CA PRO A 152 -4.64 -5.54 -14.70
C PRO A 152 -3.45 -6.20 -15.40
N GLU A 153 -2.76 -5.48 -16.29
CA GLU A 153 -1.57 -5.98 -17.00
C GLU A 153 -0.32 -5.98 -16.11
N ARG A 154 -0.32 -5.18 -15.05
CA ARG A 154 0.78 -5.09 -14.10
C ARG A 154 0.34 -5.65 -12.75
N VAL A 155 0.66 -6.93 -12.52
CA VAL A 155 0.37 -7.61 -11.25
C VAL A 155 1.26 -7.05 -10.14
N SER A 156 0.84 -5.94 -9.56
CA SER A 156 1.42 -5.41 -8.32
C SER A 156 0.32 -5.08 -7.35
N MET A 157 0.54 -5.35 -6.06
CA MET A 157 -0.41 -4.96 -5.02
C MET A 157 -0.55 -3.44 -5.00
N PRO A 158 -1.78 -2.90 -4.89
CA PRO A 158 -1.98 -1.46 -4.76
C PRO A 158 -1.37 -0.96 -3.46
N ASP A 159 -0.83 0.26 -3.51
CA ASP A 159 -0.29 0.96 -2.37
C ASP A 159 -1.13 2.23 -2.14
N ILE A 160 -1.85 2.25 -1.01
CA ILE A 160 -2.66 3.41 -0.61
C ILE A 160 -1.95 4.11 0.54
N ASP A 161 -1.37 5.25 0.23
CA ASP A 161 -0.73 6.13 1.21
C ASP A 161 -1.78 6.92 2.01
N VAL A 162 -1.79 6.77 3.32
CA VAL A 162 -2.68 7.50 4.22
C VAL A 162 -1.89 8.27 5.27
N ASP A 163 -2.14 9.56 5.36
CA ASP A 163 -1.52 10.43 6.36
C ASP A 163 -2.51 10.68 7.52
N PHE A 164 -2.07 10.43 8.74
CA PHE A 164 -2.81 10.71 9.97
C PHE A 164 -2.15 11.80 10.79
N CYS A 165 -2.93 12.45 11.64
CA CYS A 165 -2.42 13.37 12.66
C CYS A 165 -1.22 12.73 13.39
N PHE A 166 -0.09 13.41 13.41
CA PHE A 166 1.15 12.91 13.99
C PHE A 166 1.00 12.51 15.45
N GLU A 167 0.28 13.29 16.23
CA GLU A 167 0.09 13.07 17.68
C GLU A 167 -0.79 11.84 17.96
N ARG A 168 -1.80 11.59 17.10
CA ARG A 168 -2.84 10.59 17.37
C ARG A 168 -2.80 9.36 16.44
N ARG A 169 -1.87 9.29 15.50
CA ARG A 169 -1.76 8.14 14.57
C ARG A 169 -1.60 6.81 15.31
N GLN A 170 -1.00 6.81 16.49
CA GLN A 170 -0.81 5.58 17.27
C GLN A 170 -2.15 4.95 17.66
N GLU A 171 -3.18 5.74 17.93
CA GLU A 171 -4.53 5.25 18.24
C GLU A 171 -5.11 4.44 17.07
N VAL A 172 -4.86 4.88 15.83
CA VAL A 172 -5.30 4.16 14.62
C VAL A 172 -4.53 2.85 14.44
N ILE A 173 -3.20 2.86 14.67
CA ILE A 173 -2.37 1.66 14.63
C ILE A 173 -2.85 0.64 15.67
N ASP A 174 -3.14 1.08 16.88
CA ASP A 174 -3.62 0.23 17.96
C ASP A 174 -5.03 -0.33 17.65
N TYR A 175 -5.88 0.45 17.00
CA TYR A 175 -7.18 -0.03 16.50
C TYR A 175 -7.00 -1.17 15.50
N VAL A 176 -6.16 -0.98 14.49
CA VAL A 176 -5.90 -1.98 13.44
C VAL A 176 -5.31 -3.25 14.05
N ARG A 177 -4.37 -3.12 15.00
CA ARG A 177 -3.80 -4.27 15.73
C ARG A 177 -4.86 -5.05 16.50
N ARG A 178 -5.71 -4.35 17.26
CA ARG A 178 -6.79 -5.01 18.00
C ARG A 178 -7.79 -5.71 17.10
N LYS A 179 -8.05 -5.16 15.91
CA LYS A 179 -9.05 -5.70 14.97
C LYS A 179 -8.53 -6.87 14.15
N TYR A 180 -7.30 -6.78 13.66
CA TYR A 180 -6.73 -7.77 12.71
C TYR A 180 -5.67 -8.69 13.33
N GLY A 181 -5.25 -8.42 14.55
CA GLY A 181 -4.22 -9.16 15.27
C GLY A 181 -2.82 -8.56 15.13
N ASP A 182 -2.00 -8.78 16.16
CA ASP A 182 -0.61 -8.25 16.19
C ASP A 182 0.27 -8.89 15.12
N ASP A 183 -0.04 -10.11 14.70
CA ASP A 183 0.69 -10.86 13.67
C ASP A 183 0.43 -10.31 12.25
N CYS A 184 -0.67 -9.55 12.07
CA CYS A 184 -1.07 -8.99 10.77
C CYS A 184 -0.68 -7.52 10.61
N VAL A 185 -0.20 -6.86 11.67
CA VAL A 185 0.09 -5.42 11.68
C VAL A 185 1.49 -5.16 12.20
N VAL A 186 2.35 -4.72 11.30
CA VAL A 186 3.77 -4.48 11.60
C VAL A 186 4.16 -3.07 11.16
N GLN A 187 4.96 -2.40 11.95
CA GLN A 187 5.62 -1.16 11.53
C GLN A 187 6.93 -1.51 10.80
N ILE A 188 7.12 -0.89 9.63
CA ILE A 188 8.38 -1.03 8.90
C ILE A 188 9.45 -0.27 9.67
N VAL A 189 10.53 -0.98 10.05
CA VAL A 189 11.69 -0.38 10.69
C VAL A 189 12.49 0.41 9.65
N THR A 190 12.49 1.73 9.77
CA THR A 190 13.32 2.60 8.96
C THR A 190 14.41 3.22 9.82
N PHE A 191 15.67 2.99 9.45
CA PHE A 191 16.81 3.67 10.04
C PHE A 191 17.05 4.96 9.25
N GLY A 192 16.69 6.10 9.82
CA GLY A 192 16.99 7.41 9.26
C GLY A 192 18.29 7.96 9.84
N THR A 193 19.22 8.38 8.99
CA THR A 193 20.33 9.22 9.39
C THR A 193 20.10 10.62 8.87
N LEU A 194 20.24 11.62 9.73
CA LEU A 194 20.25 13.00 9.31
C LEU A 194 21.54 13.23 8.49
N ALA A 195 21.40 13.44 7.18
CA ALA A 195 22.51 13.89 6.36
C ALA A 195 22.92 15.31 6.79
N ALA A 196 24.18 15.71 6.54
CA ALA A 196 24.74 16.99 6.96
C ALA A 196 23.83 18.21 6.66
N ARG A 197 23.15 18.21 5.51
CA ARG A 197 22.22 19.27 5.11
C ARG A 197 20.96 19.35 6.01
N GLY A 198 20.46 18.20 6.47
CA GLY A 198 19.32 18.14 7.42
C GLY A 198 19.77 18.63 8.79
N VAL A 199 20.86 18.09 9.30
CA VAL A 199 21.41 18.49 10.63
C VAL A 199 21.64 20.00 10.74
N ILE A 200 22.21 20.64 9.72
CA ILE A 200 22.49 22.08 9.75
C ILE A 200 21.20 22.93 9.76
N ARG A 201 20.08 22.37 9.30
CA ARG A 201 18.79 23.10 9.29
C ARG A 201 17.98 22.90 10.56
N ASP A 202 18.11 21.74 11.18
CA ASP A 202 17.23 21.29 12.26
C ASP A 202 17.88 21.46 13.65
N VAL A 203 19.19 21.77 13.71
CA VAL A 203 19.99 22.10 14.89
C VAL A 203 20.53 23.51 14.79
#